data_40581f302b2be0eb916bba5101c72dde
#
_entry.id   40581f302b2be0eb916bba5101c72dde
#
_cell.length_a   1.000
_cell.length_b   1.000
_cell.length_c   1.000
_cell.angle_alpha   90.00
_cell.angle_beta   90.00
_cell.angle_gamma   90.00
#
_symmetry.space_group_name_H-M   'P 1'
#
loop_
_entity.id
_entity.type
_entity.pdbx_description
1 polymer ?
#
loop_
_entity_poly.entity_id
_entity_poly.type
_entity_poly.pdbx_seq_one_letter_code
_entity_poly.pdbx_strand_id
1 'polypeptide(L)'
;ILDFYSYTDIIEQRKRAAHELVIDHRFPMERWDNVEKTLSVDMSDDEILKKFQLLKKDSSGNHNLLKSRACERCIKKGKRGTPFGIKFWYEGNEAWTCNYQLGAKAESGCVGCGWYDFDTWRKQLNKKLSKSKDA
;
A
#
# COMPACT_ATOMS: atom_id res chain seq x y z
N ILE A 1 -3.91 -3.14 -16.04
CA ILE A 1 -4.00 -2.72 -14.61
C ILE A 1 -4.52 -1.28 -14.51
N LEU A 2 -4.01 -0.37 -15.32
CA LEU A 2 -4.52 1.00 -15.35
C LEU A 2 -6.02 1.04 -15.67
N ASP A 3 -6.45 0.29 -16.69
CA ASP A 3 -7.87 0.20 -17.07
C ASP A 3 -8.72 -0.41 -15.95
N PHE A 4 -8.22 -1.44 -15.29
CA PHE A 4 -8.93 -2.09 -14.19
C PHE A 4 -9.29 -1.11 -13.09
N TYR A 5 -8.37 -0.18 -12.76
CA TYR A 5 -8.60 0.84 -11.76
C TYR A 5 -9.17 2.15 -12.33
N SER A 6 -9.57 2.14 -13.61
CA SER A 6 -10.15 3.31 -14.29
C SER A 6 -9.24 4.55 -14.18
N TYR A 7 -7.92 4.35 -14.25
CA TYR A 7 -6.92 5.42 -14.15
C TYR A 7 -7.09 6.29 -12.89
N THR A 8 -7.57 5.69 -11.79
CA THR A 8 -7.87 6.40 -10.56
C THR A 8 -6.83 6.05 -9.48
N ASP A 9 -6.18 7.06 -8.87
CA ASP A 9 -5.26 6.81 -7.78
C ASP A 9 -6.02 6.39 -6.51
N ILE A 10 -5.40 5.51 -5.72
CA ILE A 10 -6.07 4.90 -4.57
C ILE A 10 -6.20 5.85 -3.37
N ILE A 11 -5.32 6.83 -3.27
CA ILE A 11 -5.28 7.72 -2.11
C ILE A 11 -6.27 8.87 -2.25
N GLU A 12 -6.12 9.68 -3.31
CA GLU A 12 -6.99 10.82 -3.54
C GLU A 12 -8.27 10.46 -4.29
N GLN A 13 -8.33 9.27 -4.88
CA GLN A 13 -9.47 8.77 -5.65
C GLN A 13 -9.83 9.68 -6.84
N ARG A 14 -8.79 10.19 -7.51
CA ARG A 14 -8.95 11.06 -8.68
C ARG A 14 -8.46 10.37 -9.93
N LYS A 15 -9.17 10.59 -11.05
CA LYS A 15 -8.70 10.15 -12.36
C LYS A 15 -7.50 10.98 -12.78
N ARG A 16 -6.49 10.30 -13.34
CA ARG A 16 -5.25 10.94 -13.77
C ARG A 16 -4.78 10.39 -15.11
N ALA A 17 -3.91 11.12 -15.78
CA ALA A 17 -3.25 10.64 -16.99
C ALA A 17 -2.30 9.49 -16.62
N ALA A 18 -2.05 8.57 -17.56
CA ALA A 18 -1.19 7.42 -17.33
C ALA A 18 0.19 7.79 -16.80
N HIS A 19 0.78 8.89 -17.30
CA HIS A 19 2.11 9.32 -16.86
C HIS A 19 2.15 9.88 -15.43
N GLU A 20 0.99 10.15 -14.84
CA GLU A 20 0.86 10.62 -13.46
C GLU A 20 0.59 9.49 -12.48
N LEU A 21 0.58 8.25 -12.94
CA LEU A 21 0.27 7.07 -12.13
C LEU A 21 1.43 6.08 -12.14
N VAL A 22 1.64 5.43 -11.00
CA VAL A 22 2.56 4.31 -10.86
C VAL A 22 1.74 3.07 -10.49
N ILE A 23 1.99 1.98 -11.19
CA ILE A 23 1.44 0.67 -10.81
C ILE A 23 2.30 0.16 -9.66
N ASP A 24 1.75 0.24 -8.45
CA ASP A 24 2.46 -0.08 -7.23
C ASP A 24 2.17 -1.52 -6.79
N HIS A 25 3.24 -2.26 -6.47
CA HIS A 25 3.11 -3.57 -5.84
C HIS A 25 2.78 -3.33 -4.36
N ARG A 26 1.63 -3.84 -3.90
CA ARG A 26 1.21 -3.68 -2.49
C ARG A 26 2.28 -4.22 -1.54
N PHE A 27 2.78 -5.43 -1.80
CA PHE A 27 3.96 -5.94 -1.11
C PHE A 27 5.20 -5.33 -1.76
N PRO A 28 5.91 -4.42 -1.07
CA PRO A 28 6.97 -3.63 -1.71
C PRO A 28 8.14 -4.49 -2.18
N MET A 29 8.67 -4.14 -3.35
CA MET A 29 9.79 -4.87 -3.96
C MET A 29 11.03 -4.89 -3.06
N GLU A 30 11.20 -3.91 -2.18
CA GLU A 30 12.29 -3.85 -1.21
C GLU A 30 12.28 -5.05 -0.24
N ARG A 31 11.14 -5.73 -0.10
CA ARG A 31 11.01 -6.90 0.77
C ARG A 31 11.08 -8.23 0.01
N TRP A 32 11.23 -8.20 -1.30
CA TRP A 32 11.34 -9.44 -2.07
C TRP A 32 12.73 -10.05 -1.87
N ASP A 33 12.78 -11.37 -1.75
CA ASP A 33 14.04 -12.13 -1.73
C ASP A 33 14.43 -12.59 -3.13
N ASN A 34 13.47 -12.69 -4.04
CA ASN A 34 13.64 -13.06 -5.44
C ASN A 34 12.86 -12.11 -6.32
N VAL A 35 13.32 -11.96 -7.58
CA VAL A 35 12.57 -11.21 -8.58
C VAL A 35 11.27 -11.97 -8.85
N GLU A 36 10.14 -11.32 -8.68
CA GLU A 36 8.85 -11.92 -9.00
C GLU A 36 8.77 -12.18 -10.50
N LYS A 37 8.19 -13.32 -10.88
CA LYS A 37 8.03 -13.68 -12.29
C LYS A 37 7.27 -12.59 -13.03
N THR A 38 7.66 -12.39 -14.30
CA THR A 38 7.03 -11.43 -15.20
C THR A 38 5.51 -11.54 -15.11
N LEU A 39 4.87 -10.38 -14.97
CA LEU A 39 3.41 -10.30 -14.87
C LEU A 39 2.76 -10.88 -16.11
N SER A 40 1.83 -11.81 -15.92
CA SER A 40 1.03 -12.34 -17.01
C SER A 40 0.04 -11.29 -17.50
N VAL A 41 -0.13 -11.19 -18.83
CA VAL A 41 -1.18 -10.34 -19.43
C VAL A 41 -2.58 -10.83 -19.03
N ASP A 42 -2.69 -12.09 -18.60
CA ASP A 42 -3.95 -12.75 -18.28
C ASP A 42 -4.26 -12.81 -16.78
N MET A 43 -3.74 -11.85 -16.02
CA MET A 43 -4.05 -11.80 -14.58
C MET A 43 -5.55 -11.60 -14.34
N SER A 44 -6.11 -12.41 -13.41
CA SER A 44 -7.49 -12.26 -12.99
C SER A 44 -7.68 -10.96 -12.18
N ASP A 45 -8.91 -10.49 -12.08
CA ASP A 45 -9.25 -9.31 -11.28
C ASP A 45 -8.83 -9.48 -9.82
N ASP A 46 -9.01 -10.69 -9.26
CA ASP A 46 -8.60 -10.98 -7.89
C ASP A 46 -7.09 -10.85 -7.68
N GLU A 47 -6.29 -11.29 -8.66
CA GLU A 47 -4.84 -11.16 -8.61
C GLU A 47 -4.42 -9.69 -8.65
N ILE A 48 -5.06 -8.88 -9.48
CA ILE A 48 -4.80 -7.44 -9.57
C ILE A 48 -5.12 -6.77 -8.24
N LEU A 49 -6.29 -7.05 -7.66
CA LEU A 49 -6.71 -6.49 -6.38
C LEU A 49 -5.76 -6.84 -5.23
N LYS A 50 -5.21 -8.06 -5.24
CA LYS A 50 -4.29 -8.50 -4.19
C LYS A 50 -2.89 -7.93 -4.33
N LYS A 51 -2.44 -7.71 -5.56
CA LYS A 51 -1.02 -7.39 -5.83
C LYS A 51 -0.75 -5.93 -6.10
N PHE A 52 -1.71 -5.19 -6.62
CA PHE A 52 -1.45 -3.84 -7.16
C PHE A 52 -2.42 -2.78 -6.66
N GLN A 53 -1.92 -1.56 -6.64
CA GLN A 53 -2.73 -0.35 -6.46
C GLN A 53 -2.09 0.76 -7.29
N LEU A 54 -2.84 1.80 -7.59
CA LEU A 54 -2.31 2.94 -8.33
C LEU A 54 -1.97 4.08 -7.37
N LEU A 55 -0.76 4.60 -7.49
CA LEU A 55 -0.31 5.74 -6.70
C LEU A 55 0.05 6.89 -7.64
N LYS A 56 -0.25 8.12 -7.20
CA LYS A 56 0.06 9.28 -8.03
C LYS A 56 1.54 9.65 -7.96
N LYS A 57 2.04 10.22 -9.06
CA LYS A 57 3.32 10.90 -9.13
C LYS A 57 3.16 12.13 -10.04
N ASP A 58 2.74 13.24 -9.47
CA ASP A 58 2.57 14.48 -10.23
C ASP A 58 3.32 15.64 -9.56
N SER A 59 3.18 16.85 -10.10
CA SER A 59 3.85 18.03 -9.57
C SER A 59 3.40 18.40 -8.15
N SER A 60 2.24 17.91 -7.72
CA SER A 60 1.71 18.18 -6.36
C SER A 60 2.18 17.17 -5.34
N GLY A 61 2.75 16.04 -5.76
CA GLY A 61 3.28 15.05 -4.82
C GLY A 61 3.50 13.70 -5.47
N ASN A 62 4.38 12.92 -4.84
CA ASN A 62 4.74 11.58 -5.29
C ASN A 62 4.48 10.58 -4.18
N HIS A 63 3.27 10.00 -4.18
CA HIS A 63 2.86 9.04 -3.16
C HIS A 63 3.63 7.73 -3.25
N ASN A 64 4.07 7.35 -4.46
CA ASN A 64 4.92 6.17 -4.64
C ASN A 64 6.26 6.33 -3.92
N LEU A 65 6.86 7.51 -4.00
CA LEU A 65 8.11 7.79 -3.30
C LEU A 65 7.92 7.79 -1.79
N LEU A 66 6.81 8.35 -1.29
CA LEU A 66 6.49 8.33 0.14
C LEU A 66 6.39 6.91 0.66
N LYS A 67 5.70 6.04 -0.08
CA LYS A 67 5.59 4.63 0.28
C LYS A 67 6.94 3.94 0.29
N SER A 68 7.74 4.14 -0.74
CA SER A 68 9.07 3.52 -0.86
C SER A 68 9.95 3.88 0.34
N ARG A 69 9.99 5.15 0.71
CA ARG A 69 10.75 5.62 1.87
C ARG A 69 10.24 5.05 3.19
N ALA A 70 8.91 4.96 3.34
CA ALA A 70 8.30 4.38 4.54
C ALA A 70 8.64 2.89 4.66
N CYS A 71 8.59 2.15 3.55
CA CYS A 71 8.95 0.73 3.53
C CYS A 71 10.43 0.50 3.84
N GLU A 72 11.33 1.33 3.31
CA GLU A 72 12.76 1.25 3.63
C GLU A 72 13.01 1.45 5.12
N ARG A 73 12.35 2.45 5.73
CA ARG A 73 12.48 2.69 7.18
C ARG A 73 11.92 1.53 7.98
N CYS A 74 10.81 0.95 7.52
CA CYS A 74 10.20 -0.20 8.19
C CYS A 74 11.16 -1.40 8.20
N ILE A 75 11.84 -1.65 7.09
CA ILE A 75 12.85 -2.72 7.01
C ILE A 75 13.99 -2.48 8.01
N LYS A 76 14.45 -1.24 8.10
CA LYS A 76 15.58 -0.90 8.98
C LYS A 76 15.22 -0.89 10.46
N LYS A 77 14.04 -0.40 10.82
CA LYS A 77 13.68 -0.12 12.22
C LYS A 77 12.64 -1.06 12.80
N GLY A 78 12.03 -1.92 11.99
CA GLY A 78 10.96 -2.80 12.46
C GLY A 78 9.69 -2.06 12.85
N LYS A 79 9.48 -0.86 12.31
CA LYS A 79 8.29 -0.04 12.59
C LYS A 79 7.57 0.25 11.29
N ARG A 80 6.28 -0.06 11.26
CA ARG A 80 5.42 0.21 10.13
C ARG A 80 5.28 1.71 9.89
N GLY A 81 5.03 2.09 8.63
CA GLY A 81 4.83 3.49 8.28
C GLY A 81 3.52 4.07 8.83
N THR A 82 3.47 5.39 8.86
CA THR A 82 2.30 6.15 9.27
C THR A 82 1.89 7.05 8.10
N PRO A 83 1.02 6.57 7.18
CA PRO A 83 0.63 7.37 6.01
C PRO A 83 0.15 8.75 6.43
N PHE A 84 0.78 9.78 5.86
CA PHE A 84 0.47 11.19 6.16
C PHE A 84 0.54 11.55 7.64
N GLY A 85 1.40 10.83 8.41
CA GLY A 85 1.58 11.07 9.84
C GLY A 85 0.48 10.52 10.74
N ILE A 86 -0.47 9.77 10.17
CA ILE A 86 -1.58 9.22 10.95
C ILE A 86 -1.19 7.89 11.56
N LYS A 87 -1.19 7.80 12.88
CA LYS A 87 -0.85 6.59 13.62
C LYS A 87 -2.07 5.68 13.75
N PHE A 88 -2.35 4.97 12.69
CA PHE A 88 -3.45 4.01 12.63
C PHE A 88 -3.06 2.82 11.76
N TRP A 89 -3.42 1.63 12.21
CA TRP A 89 -3.21 0.37 11.48
C TRP A 89 -4.51 -0.43 11.56
N TYR A 90 -4.96 -0.95 10.43
CA TYR A 90 -6.23 -1.68 10.42
C TYR A 90 -6.06 -3.09 11.00
N GLU A 91 -4.83 -3.54 11.21
CA GLU A 91 -4.50 -4.78 11.90
C GLU A 91 -3.17 -4.60 12.62
N GLY A 92 -3.10 -5.03 13.88
CA GLY A 92 -1.87 -4.91 14.67
C GLY A 92 -1.58 -3.48 15.12
N ASN A 93 -0.30 -3.15 15.23
CA ASN A 93 0.17 -1.85 15.69
C ASN A 93 1.39 -1.39 14.88
N GLU A 94 2.11 -0.38 15.35
CA GLU A 94 3.28 0.14 14.66
C GLU A 94 4.41 -0.87 14.51
N ALA A 95 4.54 -1.80 15.44
CA ALA A 95 5.63 -2.77 15.41
C ALA A 95 5.48 -3.77 14.28
N TRP A 96 6.58 -4.02 13.57
CA TRP A 96 6.65 -5.10 12.59
C TRP A 96 6.73 -6.43 13.35
N THR A 97 5.67 -7.21 13.29
CA THR A 97 5.52 -8.42 14.12
C THR A 97 5.87 -9.72 13.39
N CYS A 98 6.31 -9.63 12.14
CA CYS A 98 6.68 -10.80 11.37
C CYS A 98 8.14 -11.20 11.65
N ASN A 99 8.39 -12.51 11.74
CA ASN A 99 9.74 -13.04 11.95
C ASN A 99 10.62 -12.94 10.71
N TYR A 100 10.03 -12.69 9.54
CA TYR A 100 10.72 -12.63 8.26
C TYR A 100 10.79 -11.19 7.77
N GLN A 101 11.98 -10.70 7.46
CA GLN A 101 12.16 -9.35 6.92
C GLN A 101 11.95 -9.30 5.41
N LEU A 102 12.27 -10.39 4.72
CA LEU A 102 12.21 -10.47 3.25
C LEU A 102 11.47 -11.73 2.82
N GLY A 103 10.99 -11.72 1.58
CA GLY A 103 10.35 -12.85 0.93
C GLY A 103 8.83 -12.89 1.14
N ALA A 104 8.17 -13.84 0.48
CA ALA A 104 6.73 -13.97 0.51
C ALA A 104 6.15 -14.12 1.92
N LYS A 105 6.89 -14.74 2.83
CA LYS A 105 6.46 -14.91 4.23
C LYS A 105 6.42 -13.60 5.01
N ALA A 106 7.19 -12.60 4.57
CA ALA A 106 7.24 -11.29 5.22
C ALA A 106 5.97 -10.46 4.93
N GLU A 107 5.22 -10.81 3.90
CA GLU A 107 4.02 -10.07 3.50
C GLU A 107 2.97 -10.02 4.62
N SER A 108 2.88 -11.06 5.45
CA SER A 108 1.93 -11.08 6.57
C SER A 108 2.14 -9.91 7.54
N GLY A 109 3.37 -9.41 7.67
CA GLY A 109 3.67 -8.25 8.50
C GLY A 109 3.24 -6.94 7.88
N CYS A 110 2.99 -6.90 6.57
CA CYS A 110 2.47 -5.71 5.89
C CYS A 110 0.96 -5.54 6.09
N VAL A 111 0.26 -6.63 6.39
CA VAL A 111 -1.19 -6.57 6.63
C VAL A 111 -1.46 -5.70 7.86
N GLY A 112 -2.24 -4.66 7.68
CA GLY A 112 -2.49 -3.65 8.71
C GLY A 112 -1.92 -2.28 8.35
N CYS A 113 -0.90 -2.24 7.50
CA CYS A 113 -0.25 -0.99 7.09
C CYS A 113 -1.02 -0.31 5.95
N GLY A 114 -1.24 1.00 6.07
CA GLY A 114 -1.94 1.78 5.04
C GLY A 114 -1.21 1.82 3.71
N TRP A 115 0.11 1.77 3.70
CA TRP A 115 0.87 1.74 2.45
C TRP A 115 0.72 0.42 1.69
N TYR A 116 0.42 -0.67 2.40
CA TYR A 116 0.16 -1.98 1.78
C TYR A 116 -1.23 -2.05 1.16
N ASP A 117 -2.24 -1.54 1.88
CA ASP A 117 -3.63 -1.57 1.42
C ASP A 117 -4.31 -0.28 1.87
N PHE A 118 -4.14 0.77 1.09
CA PHE A 118 -4.65 2.08 1.45
C PHE A 118 -6.18 2.13 1.50
N ASP A 119 -6.84 1.39 0.64
CA ASP A 119 -8.31 1.37 0.59
C ASP A 119 -8.90 0.81 1.89
N THR A 120 -8.40 -0.34 2.35
CA THR A 120 -8.83 -0.95 3.61
C THR A 120 -8.48 -0.05 4.79
N TRP A 121 -7.28 0.52 4.81
CA TRP A 121 -6.83 1.43 5.86
C TRP A 121 -7.77 2.63 5.97
N ARG A 122 -8.10 3.26 4.86
CA ARG A 122 -9.01 4.41 4.82
C ARG A 122 -10.41 4.05 5.32
N LYS A 123 -10.96 2.94 4.85
CA LYS A 123 -12.29 2.47 5.26
C LYS A 123 -12.36 2.19 6.76
N GLN A 124 -11.37 1.52 7.30
CA GLN A 124 -11.33 1.19 8.72
C GLN A 124 -11.09 2.43 9.58
N LEU A 125 -10.25 3.36 9.13
CA LEU A 125 -10.03 4.62 9.82
C LEU A 125 -11.31 5.45 9.87
N ASN A 126 -12.03 5.56 8.75
CA ASN A 126 -13.29 6.29 8.70
C ASN A 126 -14.33 5.67 9.63
N LYS A 127 -14.39 4.35 9.69
CA LYS A 127 -15.28 3.63 10.60
C LYS A 127 -14.97 3.96 12.05
N LYS A 128 -13.69 3.99 12.42
CA LYS A 128 -13.26 4.34 13.78
C LYS A 128 -13.63 5.78 14.13
N LEU A 129 -13.42 6.72 13.21
CA LEU A 129 -13.76 8.12 13.42
C LEU A 129 -15.27 8.34 13.56
N SER A 130 -16.08 7.62 12.79
CA SER A 130 -17.53 7.68 12.89
C SER A 130 -18.01 7.20 14.25
N LYS A 131 -17.46 6.12 14.78
CA LYS A 131 -17.79 5.61 16.11
C LYS A 131 -17.43 6.61 17.21
N SER A 132 -16.32 7.32 17.06
CA SER A 132 -15.89 8.34 18.02
C SER A 132 -16.83 9.54 18.07
N LYS A 133 -17.47 9.87 16.94
CA LYS A 133 -18.45 10.96 16.86
C LYS A 133 -19.79 10.61 17.52
N ASP A 134 -20.12 9.32 17.56
CA ASP A 134 -21.38 8.83 18.09
C ASP A 134 -21.32 8.54 19.60
N ALA A 135 -20.13 8.71 20.17
CA ALA A 135 -19.91 8.46 21.61
C ALA A 135 -20.24 9.75 22.47
#